data_7da44ea7bd50c695d276ce7d5ecf8960
#
_entry.id   7da44ea7bd50c695d276ce7d5ecf8960
#
_cell.length_a   1.000
_cell.length_b   1.000
_cell.length_c   1.000
_cell.angle_alpha   90.00
_cell.angle_beta   90.00
_cell.angle_gamma   90.00
#
_symmetry.space_group_name_H-M   'P 1'
#
loop_
_entity.id
_entity.type
_entity.pdbx_description
1 polymer ?
#
loop_
_entity_poly.entity_id
_entity_poly.type
_entity_poly.pdbx_seq_one_letter_code
_entity_poly.pdbx_strand_id
1 'polypeptide(L)'
;MKTLYIGNYKDRTGWGYASLNNILALHSAGVDVVPRAITFNNSHKDIHPIITELEQKSEKDCDACIYHTLPPLYSYNSKLKNIGFFVTETVTFTETMWQKHINMMDEVWVPNEQMIDACHKSGVRVPVKIAPHSLDISKYTNIEDCADATEFAGCFNFCFVGELINRKNIEGLLRAFHTEFHPSEPVNLMLKINRSGLSTDSTLQAFKNLSESVKSGLKIRTKYKNEIAIAGHLEDRHLLSLMSKCQCFVMPSFGEAWCIPALESMAIGIPVIYTGNTGMDDFCHGWKVESEAKPCYSATDSLDYMYTSHTKWMEPSIEHLASAMRVAYETYKNDRKKYDLICANAQSKAQNYSNRKVGRQLKELLHG
;
A
#
# COMPACT_ATOMS: atom_id res chain seq x y z
N MET A 1 -24.62 -7.43 15.67
CA MET A 1 -24.65 -8.09 14.34
C MET A 1 -23.50 -9.08 14.28
N LYS A 2 -23.79 -10.33 13.99
CA LYS A 2 -22.79 -11.38 13.78
C LYS A 2 -22.39 -11.39 12.30
N THR A 3 -21.11 -11.28 12.01
CA THR A 3 -20.62 -11.01 10.64
C THR A 3 -19.61 -12.06 10.20
N LEU A 4 -19.95 -12.79 9.15
CA LEU A 4 -19.02 -13.67 8.45
C LEU A 4 -18.04 -12.79 7.64
N TYR A 5 -16.75 -13.04 7.78
CA TYR A 5 -15.71 -12.32 7.03
C TYR A 5 -14.85 -13.28 6.23
N ILE A 6 -15.01 -13.24 4.92
CA ILE A 6 -14.27 -14.10 3.99
C ILE A 6 -13.15 -13.27 3.36
N GLY A 7 -11.89 -13.70 3.54
CA GLY A 7 -10.75 -12.96 3.02
C GLY A 7 -9.43 -13.73 3.10
N ASN A 8 -8.39 -13.16 2.51
CA ASN A 8 -7.07 -13.80 2.42
C ASN A 8 -6.10 -13.40 3.55
N TYR A 9 -6.61 -13.18 4.75
CA TYR A 9 -5.86 -12.67 5.91
C TYR A 9 -4.69 -13.57 6.38
N LYS A 10 -4.52 -14.75 5.81
CA LYS A 10 -3.36 -15.65 6.04
C LYS A 10 -2.23 -15.46 5.03
N ASP A 11 -2.44 -14.69 3.97
CA ASP A 11 -1.42 -14.43 2.97
C ASP A 11 -0.43 -13.33 3.40
N ARG A 12 0.84 -13.46 3.01
CA ARG A 12 1.88 -12.43 3.24
C ARG A 12 1.88 -11.37 2.12
N THR A 13 0.70 -10.85 1.81
CA THR A 13 0.49 -9.83 0.78
C THR A 13 -0.15 -8.58 1.37
N GLY A 14 -0.13 -7.47 0.63
CA GLY A 14 -0.85 -6.26 1.03
C GLY A 14 -2.35 -6.52 1.27
N TRP A 15 -2.97 -7.36 0.44
CA TRP A 15 -4.35 -7.82 0.61
C TRP A 15 -4.55 -8.59 1.92
N GLY A 16 -3.63 -9.52 2.23
CA GLY A 16 -3.70 -10.30 3.48
C GLY A 16 -3.54 -9.41 4.72
N TYR A 17 -2.63 -8.44 4.68
CA TYR A 17 -2.47 -7.47 5.78
C TYR A 17 -3.71 -6.58 5.93
N ALA A 18 -4.29 -6.07 4.84
CA ALA A 18 -5.52 -5.30 4.86
C ALA A 18 -6.68 -6.09 5.46
N SER A 19 -6.85 -7.34 5.00
CA SER A 19 -7.89 -8.24 5.48
C SER A 19 -7.75 -8.55 6.98
N LEU A 20 -6.53 -8.87 7.43
CA LEU A 20 -6.23 -9.12 8.84
C LEU A 20 -6.56 -7.89 9.70
N ASN A 21 -6.05 -6.74 9.33
CA ASN A 21 -6.25 -5.51 10.11
C ASN A 21 -7.73 -5.13 10.19
N ASN A 22 -8.50 -5.31 9.11
CA ASN A 22 -9.93 -5.02 9.13
C ASN A 22 -10.73 -6.00 10.02
N ILE A 23 -10.34 -7.28 10.08
CA ILE A 23 -10.93 -8.24 11.05
C ILE A 23 -10.63 -7.78 12.48
N LEU A 24 -9.39 -7.42 12.77
CA LEU A 24 -8.99 -6.92 14.10
C LEU A 24 -9.70 -5.61 14.46
N ALA A 25 -9.90 -4.73 13.47
CA ALA A 25 -10.65 -3.49 13.67
C ALA A 25 -12.12 -3.75 14.02
N LEU A 26 -12.81 -4.61 13.26
CA LEU A 26 -14.19 -5.02 13.55
C LEU A 26 -14.30 -5.64 14.94
N HIS A 27 -13.39 -6.57 15.27
CA HIS A 27 -13.35 -7.19 16.59
C HIS A 27 -13.15 -6.16 17.71
N SER A 28 -12.22 -5.20 17.53
CA SER A 28 -11.96 -4.12 18.50
C SER A 28 -13.15 -3.20 18.74
N ALA A 29 -14.05 -3.10 17.76
CA ALA A 29 -15.30 -2.33 17.85
C ALA A 29 -16.48 -3.14 18.46
N GLY A 30 -16.22 -4.39 18.89
CA GLY A 30 -17.22 -5.26 19.48
C GLY A 30 -18.19 -5.87 18.46
N VAL A 31 -17.78 -6.01 17.19
CA VAL A 31 -18.52 -6.79 16.21
C VAL A 31 -18.23 -8.27 16.45
N ASP A 32 -19.26 -9.11 16.45
CA ASP A 32 -19.10 -10.58 16.51
C ASP A 32 -18.68 -11.09 15.13
N VAL A 33 -17.36 -10.99 14.86
CA VAL A 33 -16.78 -11.38 13.58
C VAL A 33 -16.37 -12.85 13.55
N VAL A 34 -16.68 -13.53 12.43
CA VAL A 34 -16.38 -14.93 12.17
C VAL A 34 -15.53 -15.00 10.91
N PRO A 35 -14.19 -15.04 11.00
CA PRO A 35 -13.33 -15.04 9.83
C PRO A 35 -13.26 -16.44 9.18
N ARG A 36 -13.19 -16.45 7.84
CA ARG A 36 -12.90 -17.65 7.02
C ARG A 36 -11.87 -17.28 5.96
N ALA A 37 -10.76 -18.01 5.97
CA ALA A 37 -9.67 -17.76 5.07
C ALA A 37 -9.92 -18.30 3.68
N ILE A 38 -9.61 -17.48 2.67
CA ILE A 38 -9.27 -17.94 1.33
C ILE A 38 -7.78 -17.68 1.12
N THR A 39 -7.11 -18.48 0.30
CA THR A 39 -5.67 -18.39 0.07
C THR A 39 -5.39 -18.25 -1.41
N PHE A 40 -4.64 -17.21 -1.80
CA PHE A 40 -4.20 -17.02 -3.18
C PHE A 40 -2.79 -17.57 -3.43
N ASN A 41 -1.99 -17.66 -2.39
CA ASN A 41 -0.66 -18.24 -2.44
C ASN A 41 -0.40 -19.10 -1.18
N ASN A 42 0.62 -19.93 -1.24
CA ASN A 42 0.97 -20.85 -0.14
C ASN A 42 1.82 -20.19 0.96
N SER A 43 2.04 -18.89 0.93
CA SER A 43 2.81 -18.18 1.95
C SER A 43 1.93 -17.87 3.16
N HIS A 44 1.98 -18.73 4.16
CA HIS A 44 1.35 -18.49 5.45
C HIS A 44 2.24 -17.56 6.28
N LYS A 45 1.64 -16.59 6.95
CA LYS A 45 2.28 -15.79 8.00
C LYS A 45 1.88 -16.32 9.38
N ASP A 46 2.61 -15.92 10.40
CA ASP A 46 2.20 -16.15 11.77
C ASP A 46 0.82 -15.51 11.99
N ILE A 47 -0.12 -16.33 12.47
CA ILE A 47 -1.50 -15.91 12.64
C ILE A 47 -1.62 -15.22 14.00
N HIS A 48 -2.21 -14.03 14.01
CA HIS A 48 -2.51 -13.32 15.26
C HIS A 48 -3.39 -14.20 16.16
N PRO A 49 -3.06 -14.39 17.47
CA PRO A 49 -3.75 -15.34 18.36
C PRO A 49 -5.28 -15.19 18.36
N ILE A 50 -5.78 -13.96 18.36
CA ILE A 50 -7.23 -13.68 18.35
C ILE A 50 -7.93 -14.26 17.10
N ILE A 51 -7.24 -14.36 15.96
CA ILE A 51 -7.82 -14.93 14.73
C ILE A 51 -8.12 -16.41 14.93
N THR A 52 -7.21 -17.14 15.59
CA THR A 52 -7.42 -18.56 15.90
C THR A 52 -8.65 -18.78 16.76
N GLU A 53 -8.90 -17.90 17.73
CA GLU A 53 -10.11 -17.95 18.56
C GLU A 53 -11.37 -17.63 17.74
N LEU A 54 -11.31 -16.60 16.90
CA LEU A 54 -12.44 -16.18 16.08
C LEU A 54 -12.82 -17.24 15.03
N GLU A 55 -11.86 -17.97 14.48
CA GLU A 55 -12.08 -19.07 13.52
C GLU A 55 -12.85 -20.25 14.13
N GLN A 56 -12.84 -20.43 15.45
CA GLN A 56 -13.61 -21.49 16.12
C GLN A 56 -15.11 -21.17 16.20
N LYS A 57 -15.51 -19.93 15.94
CA LYS A 57 -16.92 -19.55 16.00
C LYS A 57 -17.71 -20.20 14.85
N SER A 58 -18.96 -20.57 15.15
CA SER A 58 -19.90 -21.10 14.15
C SER A 58 -20.31 -20.03 13.14
N GLU A 59 -20.46 -20.39 11.87
CA GLU A 59 -21.02 -19.53 10.82
C GLU A 59 -22.55 -19.42 10.87
N LYS A 60 -23.21 -20.25 11.70
CA LYS A 60 -24.67 -20.20 11.85
C LYS A 60 -25.10 -18.87 12.42
N ASP A 61 -26.26 -18.41 11.97
CA ASP A 61 -26.93 -17.21 12.46
C ASP A 61 -26.11 -15.91 12.29
N CYS A 62 -25.28 -15.85 11.24
CA CYS A 62 -24.70 -14.60 10.78
C CYS A 62 -25.78 -13.73 10.13
N ASP A 63 -25.68 -12.42 10.36
CA ASP A 63 -26.55 -11.40 9.78
C ASP A 63 -26.02 -10.84 8.46
N ALA A 64 -24.69 -10.80 8.33
CA ALA A 64 -23.99 -10.26 7.16
C ALA A 64 -22.79 -11.11 6.78
N CYS A 65 -22.38 -11.00 5.50
CA CYS A 65 -21.15 -11.58 4.98
C CYS A 65 -20.35 -10.50 4.24
N ILE A 66 -19.10 -10.30 4.66
CA ILE A 66 -18.13 -9.44 3.97
C ILE A 66 -17.19 -10.34 3.16
N TYR A 67 -17.18 -10.14 1.84
CA TYR A 67 -16.23 -10.78 0.92
C TYR A 67 -15.10 -9.81 0.62
N HIS A 68 -14.01 -9.85 1.41
CA HIS A 68 -12.82 -9.04 1.18
C HIS A 68 -11.84 -9.80 0.26
N THR A 69 -12.17 -9.81 -1.02
CA THR A 69 -11.47 -10.58 -2.06
C THR A 69 -11.76 -10.04 -3.46
N LEU A 70 -11.17 -10.68 -4.49
CA LEU A 70 -11.45 -10.36 -5.89
C LEU A 70 -12.94 -10.61 -6.23
N PRO A 71 -13.61 -9.67 -6.93
CA PRO A 71 -15.02 -9.76 -7.24
C PRO A 71 -15.50 -11.07 -7.91
N PRO A 72 -14.71 -11.74 -8.78
CA PRO A 72 -15.11 -13.04 -9.33
C PRO A 72 -15.31 -14.16 -8.30
N LEU A 73 -14.83 -13.97 -7.07
CA LEU A 73 -14.98 -14.93 -5.96
C LEU A 73 -16.18 -14.61 -5.05
N TYR A 74 -16.96 -13.57 -5.36
CA TYR A 74 -18.16 -13.25 -4.59
C TYR A 74 -19.24 -14.32 -4.79
N SER A 75 -19.94 -14.62 -3.71
CA SER A 75 -21.08 -15.52 -3.70
C SER A 75 -22.23 -14.87 -2.96
N TYR A 76 -23.42 -14.88 -3.54
CA TYR A 76 -24.62 -14.29 -2.94
C TYR A 76 -25.37 -15.28 -2.07
N ASN A 77 -25.66 -14.90 -0.83
CA ASN A 77 -26.49 -15.68 0.08
C ASN A 77 -27.75 -14.87 0.46
N SER A 78 -28.90 -15.29 -0.01
CA SER A 78 -30.18 -14.56 0.20
C SER A 78 -30.62 -14.43 1.66
N LYS A 79 -29.94 -15.11 2.59
CA LYS A 79 -30.23 -15.04 4.04
C LYS A 79 -29.36 -14.01 4.78
N LEU A 80 -28.38 -13.42 4.12
CA LEU A 80 -27.41 -12.53 4.71
C LEU A 80 -27.40 -11.18 3.97
N LYS A 81 -26.99 -10.10 4.63
CA LYS A 81 -26.54 -8.90 3.95
C LYS A 81 -25.18 -9.20 3.30
N ASN A 82 -25.10 -9.14 1.97
CA ASN A 82 -23.90 -9.48 1.20
C ASN A 82 -23.12 -8.22 0.85
N ILE A 83 -21.90 -8.12 1.35
CA ILE A 83 -21.03 -6.96 1.20
C ILE A 83 -19.77 -7.40 0.43
N GLY A 84 -19.58 -6.84 -0.77
CA GLY A 84 -18.32 -6.99 -1.47
C GLY A 84 -17.29 -5.99 -0.94
N PHE A 85 -16.03 -6.40 -0.78
CA PHE A 85 -14.95 -5.50 -0.42
C PHE A 85 -13.75 -5.80 -1.32
N PHE A 86 -13.36 -4.86 -2.15
CA PHE A 86 -12.26 -5.05 -3.11
C PHE A 86 -11.46 -3.78 -3.33
N VAL A 87 -10.35 -3.93 -4.03
CA VAL A 87 -9.49 -2.83 -4.47
C VAL A 87 -9.13 -2.99 -5.95
N THR A 88 -8.85 -1.86 -6.62
CA THR A 88 -8.19 -1.80 -7.92
C THR A 88 -7.23 -0.61 -7.94
N GLU A 89 -6.16 -0.73 -8.69
CA GLU A 89 -5.16 0.31 -8.86
C GLU A 89 -5.34 1.12 -10.16
N THR A 90 -6.36 0.80 -10.93
CA THR A 90 -6.67 1.43 -12.24
C THR A 90 -7.80 2.43 -12.13
N VAL A 91 -7.85 3.37 -13.06
CA VAL A 91 -8.90 4.41 -13.12
C VAL A 91 -10.28 3.82 -13.39
N THR A 92 -10.32 2.68 -14.09
CA THR A 92 -11.54 1.89 -14.37
C THR A 92 -11.18 0.42 -14.43
N PHE A 93 -12.19 -0.45 -14.29
CA PHE A 93 -12.05 -1.90 -14.48
C PHE A 93 -13.08 -2.45 -15.48
N THR A 94 -13.44 -1.65 -16.48
CA THR A 94 -14.42 -2.00 -17.53
C THR A 94 -14.03 -3.21 -18.37
N GLU A 95 -12.71 -3.46 -18.52
CA GLU A 95 -12.16 -4.61 -19.26
C GLU A 95 -12.32 -5.94 -18.52
N THR A 96 -12.78 -5.88 -17.26
CA THR A 96 -13.05 -7.06 -16.46
C THR A 96 -14.55 -7.35 -16.39
N MET A 97 -14.91 -8.54 -15.92
CA MET A 97 -16.31 -8.88 -15.60
C MET A 97 -16.69 -8.49 -14.16
N TRP A 98 -15.85 -7.72 -13.47
CA TRP A 98 -16.00 -7.44 -12.05
C TRP A 98 -17.31 -6.74 -11.71
N GLN A 99 -17.75 -5.78 -12.54
CA GLN A 99 -19.01 -5.08 -12.30
C GLN A 99 -20.24 -6.01 -12.22
N LYS A 100 -20.20 -7.17 -12.90
CA LYS A 100 -21.30 -8.15 -12.83
C LYS A 100 -21.35 -8.82 -11.46
N HIS A 101 -20.18 -9.22 -10.95
CA HIS A 101 -20.08 -9.84 -9.63
C HIS A 101 -20.40 -8.84 -8.51
N ILE A 102 -19.93 -7.60 -8.66
CA ILE A 102 -20.19 -6.52 -7.69
C ILE A 102 -21.69 -6.20 -7.65
N ASN A 103 -22.34 -6.10 -8.80
CA ASN A 103 -23.77 -5.77 -8.90
C ASN A 103 -24.71 -6.90 -8.43
N MET A 104 -24.20 -8.08 -8.06
CA MET A 104 -24.96 -9.12 -7.37
C MET A 104 -25.02 -8.92 -5.85
N MET A 105 -24.16 -8.09 -5.28
CA MET A 105 -24.09 -7.86 -3.84
C MET A 105 -25.16 -6.84 -3.42
N ASP A 106 -25.44 -6.74 -2.12
CA ASP A 106 -26.36 -5.73 -1.58
C ASP A 106 -25.69 -4.34 -1.52
N GLU A 107 -24.39 -4.33 -1.26
CA GLU A 107 -23.53 -3.14 -1.29
C GLU A 107 -22.06 -3.53 -1.50
N VAL A 108 -21.22 -2.56 -1.84
CA VAL A 108 -19.78 -2.77 -1.96
C VAL A 108 -19.01 -1.73 -1.15
N TRP A 109 -17.95 -2.19 -0.51
CA TRP A 109 -17.01 -1.35 0.23
C TRP A 109 -15.71 -1.18 -0.55
N VAL A 110 -15.20 0.03 -0.50
CA VAL A 110 -13.94 0.43 -1.14
C VAL A 110 -13.15 1.32 -0.18
N PRO A 111 -11.80 1.33 -0.24
CA PRO A 111 -11.02 2.01 0.79
C PRO A 111 -11.02 3.55 0.71
N ASN A 112 -11.36 4.16 -0.44
CA ASN A 112 -11.18 5.59 -0.68
C ASN A 112 -12.07 6.15 -1.80
N GLU A 113 -12.05 7.48 -1.98
CA GLU A 113 -12.85 8.21 -2.97
C GLU A 113 -12.48 7.85 -4.43
N GLN A 114 -11.20 7.66 -4.74
CA GLN A 114 -10.76 7.26 -6.09
C GLN A 114 -11.42 5.94 -6.52
N MET A 115 -11.61 5.02 -5.58
CA MET A 115 -12.28 3.75 -5.83
C MET A 115 -13.79 3.90 -6.04
N ILE A 116 -14.46 4.87 -5.40
CA ILE A 116 -15.86 5.22 -5.71
C ILE A 116 -15.97 5.65 -7.17
N ASP A 117 -15.09 6.55 -7.60
CA ASP A 117 -15.03 7.00 -8.99
C ASP A 117 -14.80 5.85 -9.98
N ALA A 118 -13.87 4.94 -9.66
CA ALA A 118 -13.59 3.76 -10.48
C ALA A 118 -14.82 2.85 -10.58
N CYS A 119 -15.56 2.64 -9.50
CA CYS A 119 -16.81 1.89 -9.46
C CYS A 119 -17.88 2.52 -10.40
N HIS A 120 -18.13 3.82 -10.26
CA HIS A 120 -19.12 4.53 -11.07
C HIS A 120 -18.77 4.47 -12.56
N LYS A 121 -17.50 4.76 -12.90
CA LYS A 121 -17.00 4.69 -14.30
C LYS A 121 -17.05 3.29 -14.88
N SER A 122 -17.01 2.25 -14.04
CA SER A 122 -17.04 0.84 -14.46
C SER A 122 -18.43 0.20 -14.43
N GLY A 123 -19.50 0.98 -14.15
CA GLY A 123 -20.88 0.51 -14.21
C GLY A 123 -21.38 -0.23 -12.98
N VAL A 124 -20.79 0.03 -11.81
CA VAL A 124 -21.33 -0.43 -10.53
C VAL A 124 -22.59 0.34 -10.20
N ARG A 125 -23.66 -0.38 -9.82
CA ARG A 125 -25.01 0.15 -9.56
C ARG A 125 -25.47 0.00 -8.12
N VAL A 126 -24.87 -0.92 -7.38
CA VAL A 126 -25.16 -1.10 -5.95
C VAL A 126 -24.52 0.02 -5.14
N PRO A 127 -25.00 0.31 -3.92
CA PRO A 127 -24.37 1.30 -3.04
C PRO A 127 -22.87 1.04 -2.86
N VAL A 128 -22.06 2.07 -3.05
CA VAL A 128 -20.60 2.04 -2.82
C VAL A 128 -20.30 2.87 -1.57
N LYS A 129 -19.63 2.28 -0.59
CA LYS A 129 -19.31 2.93 0.68
C LYS A 129 -17.80 2.92 0.96
N ILE A 130 -17.29 3.98 1.60
CA ILE A 130 -15.88 4.05 1.99
C ILE A 130 -15.66 3.26 3.27
N ALA A 131 -14.81 2.25 3.18
CA ALA A 131 -14.34 1.40 4.26
C ALA A 131 -12.80 1.37 4.22
N PRO A 132 -12.09 2.29 4.88
CA PRO A 132 -10.64 2.38 4.79
C PRO A 132 -9.96 1.16 5.42
N HIS A 133 -8.74 0.86 4.98
CA HIS A 133 -7.93 -0.15 5.65
C HIS A 133 -7.38 0.41 6.95
N SER A 134 -7.36 -0.42 7.97
CA SER A 134 -6.85 -0.05 9.29
C SER A 134 -5.40 -0.49 9.49
N LEU A 135 -4.79 0.06 10.54
CA LEU A 135 -3.46 -0.27 10.99
C LEU A 135 -3.45 -0.44 12.51
N ASP A 136 -2.74 -1.44 13.00
CA ASP A 136 -2.47 -1.58 14.42
C ASP A 136 -1.38 -0.57 14.84
N ILE A 137 -1.80 0.64 15.16
CA ILE A 137 -0.92 1.76 15.50
C ILE A 137 -0.01 1.45 16.71
N SER A 138 -0.39 0.53 17.58
CA SER A 138 0.42 0.20 18.77
C SER A 138 1.81 -0.34 18.41
N LYS A 139 1.93 -1.00 17.26
CA LYS A 139 3.19 -1.54 16.74
C LYS A 139 4.20 -0.45 16.33
N TYR A 140 3.74 0.80 16.15
CA TYR A 140 4.53 1.91 15.61
C TYR A 140 4.91 2.96 16.65
N THR A 141 4.62 2.72 17.93
CA THR A 141 4.88 3.68 19.02
C THR A 141 6.24 3.48 19.69
N ASN A 142 6.72 2.24 19.78
CA ASN A 142 7.99 1.89 20.41
C ASN A 142 8.78 0.98 19.45
N ILE A 143 9.52 1.59 18.54
CA ILE A 143 10.30 0.85 17.54
C ILE A 143 11.62 0.42 18.18
N GLU A 144 11.87 -0.88 18.19
CA GLU A 144 13.14 -1.45 18.63
C GLU A 144 14.25 -1.12 17.62
N ASP A 145 15.38 -0.59 18.12
CA ASP A 145 16.56 -0.33 17.29
C ASP A 145 17.38 -1.62 17.12
N CYS A 146 17.01 -2.45 16.16
CA CYS A 146 17.61 -3.76 15.94
C CYS A 146 18.29 -3.93 14.56
N ALA A 147 18.16 -2.93 13.67
CA ALA A 147 18.76 -2.99 12.33
C ALA A 147 20.11 -2.28 12.29
N ASP A 148 21.12 -2.92 11.69
CA ASP A 148 22.35 -2.23 11.30
C ASP A 148 22.04 -1.23 10.18
N ALA A 149 22.32 0.03 10.44
CA ALA A 149 22.08 1.14 9.54
C ALA A 149 23.28 2.11 9.51
N THR A 150 24.48 1.59 9.64
CA THR A 150 25.73 2.38 9.63
C THR A 150 25.86 3.19 8.34
N GLU A 151 25.40 2.65 7.20
CA GLU A 151 25.40 3.34 5.90
C GLU A 151 24.45 4.56 5.86
N PHE A 152 23.51 4.67 6.80
CA PHE A 152 22.52 5.75 6.87
C PHE A 152 23.01 6.96 7.66
N ALA A 153 24.07 6.78 8.44
CA ALA A 153 24.56 7.80 9.37
C ALA A 153 25.03 9.06 8.64
N GLY A 154 24.56 10.21 9.10
CA GLY A 154 24.92 11.52 8.53
C GLY A 154 24.31 11.85 7.18
N CYS A 155 23.44 10.98 6.63
CA CYS A 155 22.75 11.21 5.37
C CYS A 155 21.25 11.45 5.58
N PHE A 156 20.64 12.13 4.62
CA PHE A 156 19.19 12.11 4.44
C PHE A 156 18.81 10.85 3.66
N ASN A 157 18.00 10.01 4.25
CA ASN A 157 17.68 8.71 3.69
C ASN A 157 16.24 8.70 3.18
N PHE A 158 16.08 8.58 1.87
CA PHE A 158 14.81 8.18 1.28
C PHE A 158 14.63 6.69 1.43
N CYS A 159 13.39 6.22 1.64
CA CYS A 159 13.08 4.79 1.63
C CYS A 159 11.91 4.44 0.73
N PHE A 160 11.98 3.25 0.16
CA PHE A 160 10.93 2.61 -0.60
C PHE A 160 10.75 1.19 -0.07
N VAL A 161 9.50 0.74 0.09
CA VAL A 161 9.15 -0.64 0.45
C VAL A 161 8.09 -1.14 -0.52
N GLY A 162 8.41 -2.19 -1.28
CA GLY A 162 7.44 -2.72 -2.24
C GLY A 162 7.99 -3.86 -3.10
N GLU A 163 7.14 -4.37 -3.96
CA GLU A 163 7.50 -5.40 -4.92
C GLU A 163 8.21 -4.79 -6.15
N LEU A 164 9.20 -5.52 -6.68
CA LEU A 164 9.94 -5.12 -7.90
C LEU A 164 9.10 -5.47 -9.14
N ILE A 165 8.04 -4.71 -9.36
CA ILE A 165 7.11 -4.82 -10.50
C ILE A 165 6.92 -3.47 -11.17
N ASN A 166 6.45 -3.49 -12.42
CA ASN A 166 6.32 -2.29 -13.24
C ASN A 166 5.40 -1.24 -12.57
N ARG A 167 4.26 -1.65 -12.04
CA ARG A 167 3.29 -0.77 -11.37
C ARG A 167 3.89 0.08 -10.26
N LYS A 168 4.89 -0.44 -9.53
CA LYS A 168 5.57 0.28 -8.44
C LYS A 168 6.55 1.35 -8.92
N ASN A 169 6.84 1.41 -10.22
CA ASN A 169 7.63 2.45 -10.87
C ASN A 169 9.01 2.71 -10.23
N ILE A 170 9.72 1.62 -9.88
CA ILE A 170 11.07 1.73 -9.31
C ILE A 170 12.03 2.36 -10.34
N GLU A 171 11.82 2.11 -11.62
CA GLU A 171 12.59 2.76 -12.69
C GLU A 171 12.47 4.28 -12.63
N GLY A 172 11.26 4.81 -12.51
CA GLY A 172 11.01 6.24 -12.37
C GLY A 172 11.62 6.82 -11.10
N LEU A 173 11.58 6.07 -9.97
CA LEU A 173 12.24 6.47 -8.72
C LEU A 173 13.75 6.60 -8.91
N LEU A 174 14.40 5.62 -9.54
CA LEU A 174 15.84 5.65 -9.81
C LEU A 174 16.20 6.80 -10.75
N ARG A 175 15.40 7.04 -11.81
CA ARG A 175 15.59 8.18 -12.73
C ARG A 175 15.53 9.50 -11.97
N ALA A 176 14.50 9.73 -11.17
CA ALA A 176 14.32 10.96 -10.39
C ALA A 176 15.48 11.16 -9.41
N PHE A 177 15.84 10.12 -8.63
CA PHE A 177 16.92 10.20 -7.66
C PHE A 177 18.28 10.52 -8.30
N HIS A 178 18.65 9.81 -9.34
CA HIS A 178 19.96 9.99 -10.01
C HIS A 178 20.05 11.22 -10.88
N THR A 179 18.92 11.75 -11.35
CA THR A 179 18.91 13.05 -12.04
C THR A 179 19.14 14.17 -11.06
N GLU A 180 18.46 14.11 -9.90
CA GLU A 180 18.43 15.20 -8.93
C GLU A 180 19.68 15.27 -8.06
N PHE A 181 20.14 14.15 -7.49
CA PHE A 181 21.20 14.19 -6.49
C PHE A 181 22.58 13.87 -7.07
N HIS A 182 23.56 14.76 -6.74
CA HIS A 182 24.96 14.48 -7.07
C HIS A 182 25.51 13.39 -6.11
N PRO A 183 26.43 12.51 -6.58
CA PRO A 183 26.97 11.43 -5.72
C PRO A 183 27.67 11.86 -4.44
N SER A 184 28.15 13.11 -4.39
CA SER A 184 28.82 13.70 -3.22
C SER A 184 27.84 14.26 -2.16
N GLU A 185 26.56 14.37 -2.49
CA GLU A 185 25.58 14.85 -1.51
C GLU A 185 25.29 13.80 -0.44
N PRO A 186 25.08 14.17 0.83
CA PRO A 186 24.78 13.23 1.91
C PRO A 186 23.32 12.78 1.85
N VAL A 187 22.95 12.12 0.75
CA VAL A 187 21.59 11.64 0.49
C VAL A 187 21.65 10.19 0.02
N ASN A 188 20.88 9.30 0.61
CA ASN A 188 20.77 7.90 0.22
C ASN A 188 19.36 7.55 -0.27
N LEU A 189 19.28 6.48 -1.07
CA LEU A 189 18.03 5.82 -1.42
C LEU A 189 18.10 4.35 -0.97
N MET A 190 17.28 4.00 0.02
CA MET A 190 17.11 2.64 0.50
C MET A 190 15.87 2.04 -0.14
N LEU A 191 16.00 0.83 -0.71
CA LEU A 191 14.89 0.07 -1.29
C LEU A 191 14.81 -1.30 -0.62
N LYS A 192 13.74 -1.56 0.11
CA LYS A 192 13.37 -2.89 0.53
C LYS A 192 12.43 -3.49 -0.50
N ILE A 193 12.93 -4.51 -1.21
CA ILE A 193 12.25 -5.09 -2.36
C ILE A 193 12.06 -6.60 -2.22
N ASN A 194 11.03 -7.10 -2.87
CA ASN A 194 10.83 -8.51 -3.14
C ASN A 194 10.24 -8.66 -4.55
N ARG A 195 10.23 -9.86 -5.08
CA ARG A 195 9.50 -10.18 -6.31
C ARG A 195 8.93 -11.58 -6.18
N SER A 196 7.63 -11.70 -6.40
CA SER A 196 6.93 -13.00 -6.41
C SER A 196 7.55 -13.92 -7.46
N GLY A 197 7.79 -15.17 -7.09
CA GLY A 197 8.39 -16.17 -7.97
C GLY A 197 9.91 -16.09 -8.13
N LEU A 198 10.58 -15.11 -7.53
CA LEU A 198 12.04 -15.02 -7.54
C LEU A 198 12.65 -15.23 -6.15
N SER A 199 13.86 -15.81 -6.12
CA SER A 199 14.70 -15.86 -4.93
C SER A 199 15.21 -14.47 -4.55
N THR A 200 15.72 -14.32 -3.31
CA THR A 200 16.38 -13.10 -2.84
C THR A 200 17.50 -12.65 -3.79
N ASP A 201 18.40 -13.58 -4.16
CA ASP A 201 19.54 -13.29 -5.04
C ASP A 201 19.09 -12.89 -6.44
N SER A 202 18.10 -13.60 -6.99
CA SER A 202 17.52 -13.27 -8.30
C SER A 202 16.83 -11.91 -8.28
N THR A 203 16.17 -11.54 -7.19
CA THR A 203 15.55 -10.23 -7.03
C THR A 203 16.59 -9.12 -6.96
N LEU A 204 17.68 -9.32 -6.20
CA LEU A 204 18.80 -8.36 -6.17
C LEU A 204 19.47 -8.21 -7.52
N GLN A 205 19.68 -9.32 -8.26
CA GLN A 205 20.26 -9.25 -9.59
C GLN A 205 19.35 -8.51 -10.58
N ALA A 206 18.05 -8.76 -10.54
CA ALA A 206 17.07 -8.03 -11.36
C ALA A 206 17.08 -6.53 -11.05
N PHE A 207 17.15 -6.16 -9.78
CA PHE A 207 17.28 -4.76 -9.36
C PHE A 207 18.58 -4.12 -9.84
N LYS A 208 19.72 -4.81 -9.70
CA LYS A 208 21.02 -4.31 -10.19
C LYS A 208 20.99 -4.04 -11.69
N ASN A 209 20.45 -4.97 -12.48
CA ASN A 209 20.30 -4.81 -13.92
C ASN A 209 19.42 -3.59 -14.25
N LEU A 210 18.32 -3.38 -13.53
CA LEU A 210 17.46 -2.21 -13.69
C LEU A 210 18.21 -0.91 -13.35
N SER A 211 18.91 -0.87 -12.22
CA SER A 211 19.68 0.30 -11.79
C SER A 211 20.78 0.65 -12.79
N GLU A 212 21.54 -0.32 -13.27
CA GLU A 212 22.58 -0.13 -14.28
C GLU A 212 21.98 0.36 -15.61
N SER A 213 20.86 -0.19 -16.05
CA SER A 213 20.14 0.26 -17.23
C SER A 213 19.72 1.72 -17.13
N VAL A 214 19.15 2.12 -15.99
CA VAL A 214 18.76 3.52 -15.73
C VAL A 214 20.00 4.43 -15.76
N LYS A 215 21.02 4.11 -15.00
CA LYS A 215 22.27 4.92 -14.92
C LYS A 215 22.95 5.09 -16.27
N SER A 216 23.02 4.02 -17.05
CA SER A 216 23.59 4.07 -18.40
C SER A 216 22.74 4.88 -19.38
N GLY A 217 21.41 4.83 -19.22
CA GLY A 217 20.47 5.59 -20.04
C GLY A 217 20.44 7.10 -19.75
N LEU A 218 20.69 7.51 -18.52
CA LEU A 218 20.68 8.93 -18.13
C LEU A 218 21.79 9.75 -18.78
N LYS A 219 23.00 9.21 -18.91
CA LYS A 219 24.17 9.85 -19.59
C LYS A 219 24.55 11.25 -19.09
N ILE A 220 24.12 11.63 -17.88
CA ILE A 220 24.36 12.97 -17.31
C ILE A 220 25.65 13.05 -16.51
N ARG A 221 26.23 11.93 -16.14
CA ARG A 221 27.49 11.83 -15.37
C ARG A 221 28.15 10.47 -15.56
N THR A 222 29.44 10.38 -15.22
CA THR A 222 30.24 9.14 -15.34
C THR A 222 30.12 8.23 -14.13
N LYS A 223 29.78 8.78 -12.97
CA LYS A 223 29.60 8.03 -11.72
C LYS A 223 28.27 8.40 -11.08
N TYR A 224 27.61 7.40 -10.52
CA TYR A 224 26.38 7.54 -9.75
C TYR A 224 26.59 6.95 -8.36
N LYS A 225 25.82 7.42 -7.37
CA LYS A 225 25.77 6.83 -6.05
C LYS A 225 25.11 5.45 -6.13
N ASN A 226 25.54 4.51 -5.30
CA ASN A 226 24.85 3.23 -5.17
C ASN A 226 23.61 3.39 -4.29
N GLU A 227 22.56 2.69 -4.64
CA GLU A 227 21.39 2.52 -3.82
C GLU A 227 21.65 1.43 -2.76
N ILE A 228 20.96 1.52 -1.63
CA ILE A 228 20.97 0.50 -0.59
C ILE A 228 19.79 -0.43 -0.84
N ALA A 229 20.03 -1.56 -1.50
CA ALA A 229 18.99 -2.52 -1.86
C ALA A 229 18.98 -3.70 -0.90
N ILE A 230 17.83 -3.96 -0.28
CA ILE A 230 17.59 -5.09 0.63
C ILE A 230 16.47 -5.94 0.03
N ALA A 231 16.79 -7.18 -0.37
CA ALA A 231 15.81 -8.09 -0.93
C ALA A 231 15.39 -9.20 0.04
N GLY A 232 14.26 -9.81 -0.25
CA GLY A 232 13.72 -10.91 0.54
C GLY A 232 12.82 -10.45 1.68
N HIS A 233 12.42 -11.42 2.52
CA HIS A 233 11.57 -11.16 3.67
C HIS A 233 12.39 -10.61 4.84
N LEU A 234 11.88 -9.58 5.49
CA LEU A 234 12.35 -9.10 6.79
C LEU A 234 11.23 -9.29 7.82
N GLU A 235 11.58 -9.60 9.04
CA GLU A 235 10.64 -9.53 10.17
C GLU A 235 10.17 -8.08 10.36
N ASP A 236 8.91 -7.89 10.76
CA ASP A 236 8.30 -6.56 10.93
C ASP A 236 9.19 -5.62 11.78
N ARG A 237 9.76 -6.11 12.88
CA ARG A 237 10.63 -5.32 13.75
C ARG A 237 11.89 -4.79 13.04
N HIS A 238 12.53 -5.62 12.20
CA HIS A 238 13.72 -5.20 11.43
C HIS A 238 13.35 -4.19 10.34
N LEU A 239 12.22 -4.42 9.64
CA LEU A 239 11.75 -3.48 8.64
C LEU A 239 11.42 -2.11 9.25
N LEU A 240 10.70 -2.09 10.38
CA LEU A 240 10.37 -0.86 11.08
C LEU A 240 11.62 -0.14 11.62
N SER A 241 12.59 -0.90 12.16
CA SER A 241 13.88 -0.34 12.58
C SER A 241 14.64 0.32 11.42
N LEU A 242 14.68 -0.31 10.24
CA LEU A 242 15.28 0.30 9.04
C LEU A 242 14.53 1.55 8.59
N MET A 243 13.20 1.48 8.50
CA MET A 243 12.38 2.61 8.10
C MET A 243 12.55 3.80 9.06
N SER A 244 12.61 3.56 10.38
CA SER A 244 12.77 4.63 11.37
C SER A 244 14.08 5.43 11.24
N LYS A 245 15.07 4.91 10.53
CA LYS A 245 16.33 5.59 10.20
C LYS A 245 16.24 6.47 8.95
N CYS A 246 15.11 6.44 8.26
CA CYS A 246 14.87 7.22 7.04
C CYS A 246 14.08 8.49 7.36
N GLN A 247 14.22 9.49 6.51
CA GLN A 247 13.57 10.79 6.67
C GLN A 247 12.38 10.97 5.73
N CYS A 248 12.29 10.21 4.65
CA CYS A 248 11.19 10.34 3.70
C CYS A 248 10.90 9.01 3.02
N PHE A 249 9.64 8.61 3.01
CA PHE A 249 9.16 7.47 2.24
C PHE A 249 8.76 7.93 0.84
N VAL A 250 9.09 7.16 -0.19
CA VAL A 250 8.78 7.53 -1.58
C VAL A 250 8.04 6.39 -2.25
N MET A 251 6.82 6.67 -2.75
CA MET A 251 5.99 5.70 -3.47
C MET A 251 5.48 6.30 -4.78
N PRO A 252 6.26 6.24 -5.86
CA PRO A 252 5.89 6.81 -7.15
C PRO A 252 5.13 5.82 -8.03
N SER A 253 4.35 4.93 -7.43
CA SER A 253 3.57 3.91 -8.15
C SER A 253 2.65 4.54 -9.18
N PHE A 254 2.43 3.85 -10.29
CA PHE A 254 1.42 4.20 -11.28
C PHE A 254 -0.01 4.02 -10.77
N GLY A 255 -0.22 3.15 -9.79
CA GLY A 255 -1.52 2.92 -9.16
C GLY A 255 -1.38 2.30 -7.78
N GLU A 256 -2.11 2.85 -6.84
CA GLU A 256 -2.27 2.35 -5.47
C GLU A 256 -3.72 2.52 -5.04
N ALA A 257 -4.32 1.42 -4.65
CA ALA A 257 -5.64 1.51 -4.04
C ALA A 257 -5.55 1.96 -2.57
N TRP A 258 -4.42 1.69 -1.89
CA TRP A 258 -4.19 2.15 -0.50
C TRP A 258 -2.71 2.42 -0.23
N CYS A 259 -1.84 1.46 -0.27
CA CYS A 259 -0.41 1.52 0.12
C CYS A 259 -0.18 1.47 1.64
N ILE A 260 -0.28 0.27 2.21
CA ILE A 260 -0.01 0.03 3.63
C ILE A 260 1.38 0.55 4.05
N PRO A 261 2.49 0.33 3.31
CA PRO A 261 3.81 0.84 3.71
C PRO A 261 3.89 2.37 3.85
N ALA A 262 3.12 3.12 3.06
CA ALA A 262 3.05 4.58 3.22
C ALA A 262 2.34 4.95 4.53
N LEU A 263 1.26 4.25 4.89
CA LEU A 263 0.56 4.47 6.16
C LEU A 263 1.44 4.08 7.37
N GLU A 264 2.19 2.98 7.27
CA GLU A 264 3.19 2.55 8.27
C GLU A 264 4.28 3.59 8.45
N SER A 265 4.81 4.12 7.35
CA SER A 265 5.79 5.21 7.36
C SER A 265 5.26 6.44 8.13
N MET A 266 4.04 6.86 7.82
CA MET A 266 3.40 7.97 8.52
C MET A 266 3.17 7.68 10.01
N ALA A 267 2.82 6.43 10.37
CA ALA A 267 2.61 6.04 11.77
C ALA A 267 3.87 6.19 12.62
N ILE A 268 5.06 6.01 12.02
CA ILE A 268 6.35 6.25 12.67
C ILE A 268 6.87 7.70 12.51
N GLY A 269 6.05 8.61 11.95
CA GLY A 269 6.40 10.02 11.81
C GLY A 269 7.25 10.36 10.58
N ILE A 270 7.27 9.49 9.56
CA ILE A 270 8.01 9.72 8.31
C ILE A 270 7.03 10.19 7.22
N PRO A 271 7.21 11.40 6.66
CA PRO A 271 6.36 11.91 5.60
C PRO A 271 6.58 11.19 4.27
N VAL A 272 5.60 11.30 3.38
CA VAL A 272 5.53 10.53 2.13
C VAL A 272 5.62 11.43 0.90
N ILE A 273 6.44 11.05 -0.08
CA ILE A 273 6.34 11.51 -1.46
C ILE A 273 5.54 10.46 -2.23
N TYR A 274 4.44 10.85 -2.87
CA TYR A 274 3.51 9.88 -3.46
C TYR A 274 2.86 10.39 -4.75
N THR A 275 2.52 9.47 -5.63
CA THR A 275 1.77 9.78 -6.86
C THR A 275 0.38 10.28 -6.54
N GLY A 276 0.07 11.47 -7.01
CA GLY A 276 -1.27 12.06 -6.89
C GLY A 276 -2.31 11.33 -7.74
N ASN A 277 -3.59 11.63 -7.50
CA ASN A 277 -4.73 11.03 -8.16
C ASN A 277 -4.79 9.49 -8.03
N THR A 278 -4.25 8.97 -6.92
CA THR A 278 -4.33 7.57 -6.50
C THR A 278 -5.02 7.47 -5.15
N GLY A 279 -5.31 6.26 -4.68
CA GLY A 279 -5.89 6.07 -3.34
C GLY A 279 -5.05 6.60 -2.18
N MET A 280 -3.81 7.01 -2.44
CA MET A 280 -2.95 7.65 -1.45
C MET A 280 -3.35 9.09 -1.12
N ASP A 281 -4.09 9.78 -2.00
CA ASP A 281 -4.54 11.16 -1.78
C ASP A 281 -5.37 11.32 -0.51
N ASP A 282 -6.16 10.32 -0.14
CA ASP A 282 -7.08 10.39 1.00
C ASP A 282 -6.33 10.41 2.33
N PHE A 283 -5.19 9.71 2.41
CA PHE A 283 -4.52 9.53 3.69
C PHE A 283 -3.06 10.00 3.74
N CYS A 284 -2.32 10.04 2.64
CA CYS A 284 -0.92 10.44 2.66
C CYS A 284 -0.72 11.91 3.08
N HIS A 285 0.41 12.17 3.74
CA HIS A 285 0.86 13.50 4.11
C HIS A 285 2.36 13.66 3.84
N GLY A 286 2.71 14.74 3.14
CA GLY A 286 4.05 15.03 2.67
C GLY A 286 4.00 15.75 1.33
N TRP A 287 4.59 15.19 0.28
CA TRP A 287 4.69 15.83 -1.03
C TRP A 287 3.99 15.00 -2.10
N LYS A 288 2.92 15.57 -2.63
CA LYS A 288 2.16 14.97 -3.73
C LYS A 288 2.86 15.25 -5.06
N VAL A 289 3.05 14.21 -5.86
CA VAL A 289 3.62 14.29 -7.21
C VAL A 289 2.49 14.40 -8.22
N GLU A 290 2.59 15.33 -9.16
CA GLU A 290 1.66 15.46 -10.27
C GLU A 290 1.68 14.20 -11.15
N SER A 291 0.51 13.82 -11.63
CA SER A 291 0.33 12.59 -12.42
C SER A 291 -0.73 12.77 -13.49
N GLU A 292 -0.63 11.96 -14.53
CA GLU A 292 -1.56 11.91 -15.64
C GLU A 292 -2.08 10.48 -15.85
N ALA A 293 -3.35 10.36 -16.27
CA ALA A 293 -3.94 9.07 -16.60
C ALA A 293 -3.40 8.55 -17.94
N LYS A 294 -2.60 7.49 -17.91
CA LYS A 294 -2.01 6.85 -19.10
C LYS A 294 -2.36 5.36 -19.19
N PRO A 295 -2.36 4.78 -20.41
CA PRO A 295 -2.60 3.35 -20.59
C PRO A 295 -1.60 2.49 -19.81
N CYS A 296 -2.07 1.35 -19.32
CA CYS A 296 -1.25 0.37 -18.60
C CYS A 296 -0.39 -0.44 -19.59
N TYR A 297 0.64 0.17 -20.15
CA TYR A 297 1.56 -0.52 -21.05
C TYR A 297 2.56 -1.37 -20.27
N SER A 298 2.91 -2.52 -20.86
CA SER A 298 3.99 -3.42 -20.39
C SER A 298 3.81 -3.89 -18.93
N ALA A 299 2.58 -3.94 -18.43
CA ALA A 299 2.32 -4.51 -17.11
C ALA A 299 2.53 -6.03 -17.19
N THR A 300 3.41 -6.53 -16.34
CA THR A 300 3.73 -7.97 -16.19
C THR A 300 3.35 -8.46 -14.80
N ASP A 301 2.33 -7.84 -14.21
CA ASP A 301 1.85 -8.14 -12.87
C ASP A 301 0.90 -9.33 -12.89
N SER A 302 0.66 -9.93 -11.73
CA SER A 302 -0.16 -11.14 -11.57
C SER A 302 -1.63 -11.01 -11.98
N LEU A 303 -2.10 -9.80 -12.29
CA LEU A 303 -3.45 -9.51 -12.76
C LEU A 303 -3.43 -8.90 -14.18
N ASP A 304 -2.76 -9.55 -15.11
CA ASP A 304 -2.53 -9.07 -16.48
C ASP A 304 -3.81 -8.66 -17.21
N TYR A 305 -4.93 -9.36 -16.93
CA TYR A 305 -6.23 -9.04 -17.50
C TYR A 305 -6.80 -7.69 -17.04
N MET A 306 -6.27 -7.09 -15.99
CA MET A 306 -6.66 -5.75 -15.52
C MET A 306 -5.81 -4.65 -16.13
N TYR A 307 -4.55 -4.94 -16.44
CA TYR A 307 -3.56 -3.96 -16.89
C TYR A 307 -3.36 -4.03 -18.41
N THR A 308 -4.44 -3.74 -19.12
CA THR A 308 -4.43 -3.71 -20.60
C THR A 308 -4.14 -2.31 -21.13
N SER A 309 -3.87 -2.17 -22.42
CA SER A 309 -3.73 -0.85 -23.04
C SER A 309 -5.02 -0.02 -23.05
N HIS A 310 -6.16 -0.62 -22.73
CA HIS A 310 -7.47 0.06 -22.61
C HIS A 310 -7.74 0.56 -21.20
N THR A 311 -7.10 -0.03 -20.18
CA THR A 311 -7.14 0.47 -18.81
C THR A 311 -6.09 1.54 -18.59
N LYS A 312 -6.32 2.43 -17.62
CA LYS A 312 -5.40 3.52 -17.28
C LYS A 312 -5.04 3.48 -15.81
N TRP A 313 -3.82 3.87 -15.54
CA TRP A 313 -3.30 4.20 -14.22
C TRP A 313 -2.72 5.62 -14.20
N MET A 314 -2.21 6.10 -13.08
CA MET A 314 -1.71 7.46 -12.91
C MET A 314 -0.19 7.49 -13.03
N GLU A 315 0.33 7.94 -14.17
CA GLU A 315 1.78 8.08 -14.39
C GLU A 315 2.31 9.37 -13.75
N PRO A 316 3.22 9.31 -12.74
CA PRO A 316 3.78 10.49 -12.11
C PRO A 316 4.80 11.17 -13.02
N SER A 317 4.87 12.51 -12.97
CA SER A 317 5.94 13.29 -13.58
C SER A 317 7.27 12.99 -12.89
N ILE A 318 8.27 12.56 -13.66
CA ILE A 318 9.62 12.27 -13.14
C ILE A 318 10.31 13.55 -12.67
N GLU A 319 10.13 14.66 -13.40
CA GLU A 319 10.68 15.96 -13.02
C GLU A 319 10.08 16.46 -11.70
N HIS A 320 8.74 16.31 -11.54
CA HIS A 320 8.09 16.71 -10.29
C HIS A 320 8.47 15.77 -9.14
N LEU A 321 8.66 14.45 -9.39
CA LEU A 321 9.16 13.51 -8.39
C LEU A 321 10.57 13.91 -7.93
N ALA A 322 11.47 14.23 -8.86
CA ALA A 322 12.82 14.70 -8.55
C ALA A 322 12.80 15.99 -7.72
N SER A 323 11.99 16.96 -8.15
CA SER A 323 11.79 18.22 -7.42
C SER A 323 11.22 17.99 -6.01
N ALA A 324 10.22 17.12 -5.86
CA ALA A 324 9.65 16.78 -4.55
C ALA A 324 10.69 16.16 -3.61
N MET A 325 11.56 15.28 -4.13
CA MET A 325 12.67 14.71 -3.38
C MET A 325 13.67 15.81 -2.95
N ARG A 326 14.00 16.75 -3.83
CA ARG A 326 14.86 17.91 -3.50
C ARG A 326 14.24 18.76 -2.40
N VAL A 327 12.97 19.10 -2.55
CA VAL A 327 12.24 19.93 -1.56
C VAL A 327 12.20 19.23 -0.19
N ALA A 328 12.00 17.93 -0.13
CA ALA A 328 12.02 17.17 1.12
C ALA A 328 13.39 17.27 1.81
N TYR A 329 14.47 17.02 1.07
CA TYR A 329 15.85 17.16 1.57
C TYR A 329 16.18 18.57 2.02
N GLU A 330 15.89 19.59 1.21
CA GLU A 330 16.18 20.98 1.55
C GLU A 330 15.33 21.47 2.74
N THR A 331 14.08 21.03 2.87
CA THR A 331 13.25 21.32 4.05
C THR A 331 13.87 20.73 5.32
N TYR A 332 14.33 19.49 5.28
CA TYR A 332 15.02 18.85 6.40
C TYR A 332 16.29 19.59 6.81
N LYS A 333 17.08 20.03 5.81
CA LYS A 333 18.38 20.65 6.00
C LYS A 333 18.29 22.10 6.47
N ASN A 334 17.37 22.88 5.89
CA ASN A 334 17.35 24.33 6.02
C ASN A 334 16.19 24.86 6.87
N ASP A 335 15.12 24.07 7.07
CA ASP A 335 13.94 24.45 7.88
C ASP A 335 13.45 23.26 8.72
N ARG A 336 14.23 22.93 9.72
CA ARG A 336 13.95 21.78 10.59
C ARG A 336 12.58 21.88 11.28
N LYS A 337 12.15 23.08 11.65
CA LYS A 337 10.83 23.28 12.30
C LYS A 337 9.69 22.92 11.35
N LYS A 338 9.78 23.33 10.09
CA LYS A 338 8.81 22.98 9.06
C LYS A 338 8.80 21.49 8.79
N TYR A 339 9.98 20.85 8.70
CA TYR A 339 10.09 19.43 8.50
C TYR A 339 9.46 18.65 9.66
N ASP A 340 9.78 19.00 10.92
CA ASP A 340 9.24 18.35 12.11
C ASP A 340 7.71 18.51 12.20
N LEU A 341 7.15 19.63 11.75
CA LEU A 341 5.71 19.84 11.64
C LEU A 341 5.08 18.92 10.59
N ILE A 342 5.73 18.71 9.45
CA ILE A 342 5.26 17.77 8.42
C ILE A 342 5.25 16.35 8.98
N CYS A 343 6.30 15.94 9.70
CA CYS A 343 6.38 14.64 10.38
C CYS A 343 5.24 14.45 11.39
N ALA A 344 5.03 15.43 12.26
CA ALA A 344 3.96 15.38 13.27
C ALA A 344 2.56 15.29 12.63
N ASN A 345 2.32 16.02 11.57
CA ASN A 345 1.07 15.98 10.82
C ASN A 345 0.87 14.61 10.14
N ALA A 346 1.92 14.02 9.56
CA ALA A 346 1.88 12.69 8.98
C ALA A 346 1.48 11.66 10.04
N GLN A 347 2.15 11.69 11.20
CA GLN A 347 1.85 10.79 12.31
C GLN A 347 0.43 10.98 12.85
N SER A 348 -0.01 12.22 13.04
CA SER A 348 -1.38 12.55 13.48
C SER A 348 -2.44 12.04 12.50
N LYS A 349 -2.19 12.19 11.19
CA LYS A 349 -3.10 11.71 10.15
C LYS A 349 -3.21 10.18 10.15
N ALA A 350 -2.09 9.46 10.35
CA ALA A 350 -2.09 8.00 10.46
C ALA A 350 -2.94 7.48 11.63
N GLN A 351 -3.04 8.22 12.74
CA GLN A 351 -3.88 7.85 13.89
C GLN A 351 -5.38 7.76 13.55
N ASN A 352 -5.83 8.35 12.45
CA ASN A 352 -7.22 8.24 11.99
C ASN A 352 -7.53 6.84 11.44
N TYR A 353 -6.52 6.09 11.06
CA TYR A 353 -6.62 4.75 10.50
C TYR A 353 -6.30 3.63 11.50
N SER A 354 -6.28 3.95 12.79
CA SER A 354 -6.14 2.94 13.85
C SER A 354 -7.28 1.93 13.84
N ASN A 355 -7.01 0.68 14.22
CA ASN A 355 -8.03 -0.38 14.34
C ASN A 355 -9.25 0.11 15.12
N ARG A 356 -9.05 0.90 16.19
CA ARG A 356 -10.16 1.45 17.02
C ARG A 356 -11.05 2.42 16.23
N LYS A 357 -10.48 3.34 15.43
CA LYS A 357 -11.25 4.34 14.68
C LYS A 357 -11.94 3.71 13.47
N VAL A 358 -11.19 2.99 12.67
CA VAL A 358 -11.72 2.29 11.50
C VAL A 358 -12.76 1.24 11.92
N GLY A 359 -12.50 0.48 12.99
CA GLY A 359 -13.46 -0.50 13.49
C GLY A 359 -14.82 0.10 13.82
N ARG A 360 -14.86 1.30 14.42
CA ARG A 360 -16.13 2.01 14.65
C ARG A 360 -16.83 2.37 13.34
N GLN A 361 -16.09 2.91 12.38
CA GLN A 361 -16.61 3.25 11.07
C GLN A 361 -17.15 2.01 10.33
N LEU A 362 -16.42 0.90 10.33
CA LEU A 362 -16.87 -0.36 9.72
C LEU A 362 -18.13 -0.90 10.42
N LYS A 363 -18.20 -0.78 11.75
CA LYS A 363 -19.39 -1.16 12.52
C LYS A 363 -20.60 -0.30 12.15
N GLU A 364 -20.44 1.01 12.01
CA GLU A 364 -21.51 1.92 11.55
C GLU A 364 -22.00 1.55 10.15
N LEU A 365 -21.10 1.23 9.21
CA LEU A 365 -21.44 0.77 7.87
C LEU A 365 -22.24 -0.54 7.87
N LEU A 366 -21.97 -1.45 8.80
CA LEU A 366 -22.73 -2.70 8.95
C LEU A 366 -24.19 -2.46 9.38
N HIS A 367 -24.42 -1.44 10.20
CA HIS A 367 -25.74 -1.14 10.78
C HIS A 367 -26.58 -0.17 9.92
N GLY A 368 -25.96 0.58 9.02
CA GLY A 368 -26.62 1.55 8.11
C GLY A 368 -26.71 1.09 6.71
#